data_383a22495c25d9ea47e2fd3fa7a06369
#
_entry.id   383a22495c25d9ea47e2fd3fa7a06369
#
_cell.length_a   1.000
_cell.length_b   1.000
_cell.length_c   1.000
_cell.angle_alpha   90.00
_cell.angle_beta   90.00
_cell.angle_gamma   90.00
#
_symmetry.space_group_name_H-M   'P 1'
#
loop_
_entity.id
_entity.type
_entity.pdbx_description
1 polymer ?
#
loop_
_entity_poly.entity_id
_entity_poly.type
_entity_poly.pdbx_seq_one_letter_code
_entity_poly.pdbx_strand_id
1 'polypeptide(L)'
;MKISDKLKKIRSLMKNLSIDCYLIPHSDEFSNEFLPPYSRRLEWISDFTGSAGDVIITDKKAYLFVDGRYTIQASQEVDSYHYQIFNYKDKSVLDLLSKIMKKQNVIGFDGNIEKFKKIEILQKKLGKDIKIKPVDSNLIDLIWKNRPKKLISSPFKLPFNFHGEDKLVKIKKIIRHIKTNKRDAYISTSCDSICWLFNIRAQDLEYSPLIMAKSIIHGDGNCFIFSDQKTLKNETLNHKIKIIYKPLHHFDLHFNEYKDSIRSYLCAPKDSSFNAVMSIKEIGATVIFKDNIIDILKAKKNITEENGMRNAHIRDGVALTKFIYWIKN
;
A
#
# COMPACT_ATOMS: atom_id res chain seq x y z
N MET A 1 6.01 12.86 -22.34
CA MET A 1 6.90 13.95 -21.82
C MET A 1 8.28 13.34 -21.63
N LYS A 2 9.35 14.02 -22.06
CA LYS A 2 10.74 13.52 -21.92
C LYS A 2 11.14 13.44 -20.44
N ILE A 3 12.05 12.54 -20.11
CA ILE A 3 12.58 12.37 -18.73
C ILE A 3 13.15 13.70 -18.18
N SER A 4 13.94 14.42 -18.99
CA SER A 4 14.46 15.73 -18.62
C SER A 4 13.39 16.71 -18.19
N ASP A 5 12.24 16.73 -18.88
CA ASP A 5 11.13 17.64 -18.55
C ASP A 5 10.40 17.19 -17.29
N LYS A 6 10.22 15.88 -17.09
CA LYS A 6 9.64 15.32 -15.87
C LYS A 6 10.49 15.73 -14.66
N LEU A 7 11.82 15.49 -14.72
CA LEU A 7 12.76 15.85 -13.65
C LEU A 7 12.82 17.37 -13.39
N LYS A 8 12.81 18.19 -14.45
CA LYS A 8 12.78 19.65 -14.31
C LYS A 8 11.54 20.12 -13.54
N LYS A 9 10.36 19.57 -13.86
CA LYS A 9 9.11 19.94 -13.19
C LYS A 9 9.09 19.49 -11.73
N ILE A 10 9.51 18.25 -11.42
CA ILE A 10 9.61 17.77 -10.03
C ILE A 10 10.55 18.65 -9.21
N ARG A 11 11.75 18.96 -9.74
CA ARG A 11 12.71 19.84 -9.08
C ARG A 11 12.17 21.24 -8.83
N SER A 12 11.37 21.78 -9.74
CA SER A 12 10.67 23.06 -9.53
C SER A 12 9.69 22.98 -8.36
N LEU A 13 8.88 21.92 -8.27
CA LEU A 13 7.97 21.70 -7.14
C LEU A 13 8.74 21.49 -5.82
N MET A 14 9.81 20.71 -5.85
CA MET A 14 10.68 20.52 -4.67
C MET A 14 11.23 21.85 -4.17
N LYS A 15 11.70 22.71 -5.06
CA LYS A 15 12.21 24.04 -4.71
C LYS A 15 11.11 24.90 -4.05
N ASN A 16 9.90 24.93 -4.62
CA ASN A 16 8.78 25.70 -4.06
C ASN A 16 8.37 25.21 -2.66
N LEU A 17 8.54 23.93 -2.37
CA LEU A 17 8.23 23.32 -1.08
C LEU A 17 9.42 23.28 -0.12
N SER A 18 10.58 23.83 -0.52
CA SER A 18 11.84 23.76 0.23
C SER A 18 12.21 22.32 0.58
N ILE A 19 12.19 21.44 -0.43
CA ILE A 19 12.57 20.02 -0.34
C ILE A 19 13.85 19.79 -1.13
N ASP A 20 14.88 19.23 -0.49
CA ASP A 20 16.17 18.94 -1.11
C ASP A 20 16.21 17.56 -1.77
N CYS A 21 15.38 16.64 -1.29
CA CYS A 21 15.30 15.26 -1.75
C CYS A 21 13.85 14.77 -1.69
N TYR A 22 13.37 14.07 -2.75
CA TYR A 22 12.04 13.49 -2.79
C TYR A 22 12.10 11.98 -3.01
N LEU A 23 11.36 11.23 -2.17
CA LEU A 23 11.29 9.76 -2.21
C LEU A 23 10.06 9.30 -2.98
N ILE A 24 10.24 8.33 -3.90
CA ILE A 24 9.18 7.78 -4.74
C ILE A 24 9.32 6.25 -4.72
N PRO A 25 8.61 5.53 -3.85
CA PRO A 25 8.65 4.07 -3.81
C PRO A 25 7.79 3.46 -4.93
N HIS A 26 8.08 2.21 -5.30
CA HIS A 26 7.14 1.35 -6.01
C HIS A 26 6.06 0.88 -5.04
N SER A 27 5.06 1.69 -4.80
CA SER A 27 3.96 1.41 -3.86
C SER A 27 2.74 2.27 -4.18
N ASP A 28 1.60 1.90 -3.61
CA ASP A 28 0.37 2.67 -3.63
C ASP A 28 -0.21 2.88 -2.21
N GLU A 29 -1.34 3.52 -2.14
CA GLU A 29 -2.05 3.87 -0.91
C GLU A 29 -2.66 2.65 -0.19
N PHE A 30 -2.61 1.47 -0.82
CA PHE A 30 -3.24 0.23 -0.36
C PHE A 30 -2.24 -0.91 -0.11
N SER A 31 -0.95 -0.67 -0.33
CA SER A 31 0.11 -1.69 -0.19
C SER A 31 -0.05 -2.88 -1.13
N ASN A 32 -0.58 -2.63 -2.34
CA ASN A 32 -0.70 -3.67 -3.35
C ASN A 32 0.68 -4.06 -3.90
N GLU A 33 0.88 -5.34 -4.17
CA GLU A 33 2.07 -5.85 -4.85
C GLU A 33 2.09 -5.44 -6.32
N PHE A 34 0.94 -5.57 -7.01
CA PHE A 34 0.76 -5.14 -8.38
C PHE A 34 0.02 -3.80 -8.40
N LEU A 35 0.68 -2.77 -8.92
CA LEU A 35 0.12 -1.43 -8.93
C LEU A 35 -0.85 -1.24 -10.10
N PRO A 36 -2.03 -0.66 -9.83
CA PRO A 36 -2.90 -0.23 -10.92
C PRO A 36 -2.22 0.86 -11.75
N PRO A 37 -2.55 1.01 -13.04
CA PRO A 37 -1.86 1.95 -13.94
C PRO A 37 -1.77 3.38 -13.40
N TYR A 38 -2.80 3.87 -12.71
CA TYR A 38 -2.80 5.23 -12.14
C TYR A 38 -1.83 5.42 -10.95
N SER A 39 -1.32 4.34 -10.35
CA SER A 39 -0.38 4.36 -9.21
C SER A 39 1.07 4.08 -9.61
N ARG A 40 1.35 3.82 -10.90
CA ARG A 40 2.70 3.51 -11.39
C ARG A 40 3.59 4.75 -11.50
N ARG A 41 3.70 5.48 -10.40
CA ARG A 41 4.43 6.76 -10.33
C ARG A 41 5.92 6.61 -10.58
N LEU A 42 6.53 5.54 -10.05
CA LEU A 42 7.93 5.22 -10.25
C LEU A 42 8.22 4.94 -11.73
N GLU A 43 7.40 4.09 -12.37
CA GLU A 43 7.48 3.82 -13.82
C GLU A 43 7.35 5.12 -14.61
N TRP A 44 6.36 5.93 -14.31
CA TRP A 44 6.14 7.19 -15.04
C TRP A 44 7.31 8.14 -14.95
N ILE A 45 8.00 8.28 -13.79
CA ILE A 45 9.09 9.24 -13.63
C ILE A 45 10.42 8.72 -14.18
N SER A 46 10.66 7.41 -14.20
CA SER A 46 11.94 6.79 -14.54
C SER A 46 11.92 5.95 -15.82
N ASP A 47 10.73 5.65 -16.37
CA ASP A 47 10.46 4.68 -17.44
C ASP A 47 10.82 3.23 -17.05
N PHE A 48 11.14 2.94 -15.79
CA PHE A 48 11.41 1.61 -15.26
C PHE A 48 10.11 0.84 -15.00
N THR A 49 9.91 -0.29 -15.68
CA THR A 49 8.67 -1.10 -15.63
C THR A 49 8.72 -2.26 -14.63
N GLY A 50 9.83 -2.47 -13.92
CA GLY A 50 9.97 -3.53 -12.92
C GLY A 50 9.08 -3.31 -11.68
N SER A 51 8.72 -4.40 -11.00
CA SER A 51 7.76 -4.37 -9.88
C SER A 51 8.38 -4.10 -8.50
N ALA A 52 9.64 -3.73 -8.41
CA ALA A 52 10.29 -3.37 -7.14
C ALA A 52 11.38 -2.32 -7.37
N GLY A 53 11.29 -1.23 -6.63
CA GLY A 53 12.28 -0.15 -6.71
C GLY A 53 11.92 1.06 -5.87
N ASP A 54 12.90 1.92 -5.66
CA ASP A 54 12.74 3.27 -5.09
C ASP A 54 13.46 4.27 -6.00
N VAL A 55 12.80 5.38 -6.32
CA VAL A 55 13.42 6.53 -6.97
C VAL A 55 13.67 7.62 -5.95
N ILE A 56 14.85 8.21 -6.01
CA ILE A 56 15.26 9.36 -5.20
C ILE A 56 15.64 10.50 -6.14
N ILE A 57 15.03 11.64 -5.98
CA ILE A 57 15.33 12.85 -6.77
C ILE A 57 15.90 13.92 -5.86
N THR A 58 17.06 14.46 -6.24
CA THR A 58 17.65 15.66 -5.64
C THR A 58 17.63 16.82 -6.65
N ASP A 59 18.09 17.99 -6.24
CA ASP A 59 18.21 19.16 -7.12
C ASP A 59 19.01 18.89 -8.40
N LYS A 60 20.06 18.05 -8.31
CA LYS A 60 21.00 17.79 -9.41
C LYS A 60 20.90 16.39 -10.00
N LYS A 61 20.63 15.37 -9.17
CA LYS A 61 20.73 13.97 -9.56
C LYS A 61 19.41 13.23 -9.32
N ALA A 62 19.22 12.13 -10.04
CA ALA A 62 18.17 11.17 -9.78
C ALA A 62 18.81 9.78 -9.63
N TYR A 63 18.24 8.97 -8.76
CA TYR A 63 18.74 7.65 -8.42
C TYR A 63 17.60 6.66 -8.46
N LEU A 64 17.86 5.49 -9.06
CA LEU A 64 16.94 4.35 -9.05
C LEU A 64 17.59 3.20 -8.29
N PHE A 65 16.87 2.65 -7.32
CA PHE A 65 17.23 1.43 -6.61
C PHE A 65 16.36 0.29 -7.11
N VAL A 66 16.96 -0.85 -7.43
CA VAL A 66 16.26 -2.05 -7.86
C VAL A 66 16.78 -3.29 -7.15
N ASP A 67 16.01 -4.36 -7.08
CA ASP A 67 16.52 -5.64 -6.61
C ASP A 67 17.26 -6.42 -7.73
N GLY A 68 17.93 -7.51 -7.35
CA GLY A 68 18.77 -8.28 -8.27
C GLY A 68 18.05 -8.86 -9.49
N ARG A 69 16.71 -9.01 -9.44
CA ARG A 69 15.90 -9.51 -10.57
C ARG A 69 15.86 -8.49 -11.72
N TYR A 70 15.99 -7.22 -11.40
CA TYR A 70 15.77 -6.09 -12.32
C TYR A 70 17.04 -5.37 -12.77
N THR A 71 18.23 -5.86 -12.45
CA THR A 71 19.49 -5.15 -12.77
C THR A 71 19.68 -4.94 -14.27
N ILE A 72 19.45 -6.00 -15.06
CA ILE A 72 19.57 -5.93 -16.53
C ILE A 72 18.46 -5.06 -17.11
N GLN A 73 17.22 -5.30 -16.70
CA GLN A 73 16.06 -4.54 -17.18
C GLN A 73 16.20 -3.04 -16.92
N ALA A 74 16.59 -2.66 -15.70
CA ALA A 74 16.81 -1.25 -15.37
C ALA A 74 17.89 -0.60 -16.24
N SER A 75 18.99 -1.32 -16.55
CA SER A 75 20.04 -0.80 -17.43
C SER A 75 19.60 -0.60 -18.88
N GLN A 76 18.56 -1.30 -19.33
CA GLN A 76 18.02 -1.20 -20.68
C GLN A 76 16.89 -0.16 -20.81
N GLU A 77 16.06 -0.02 -19.78
CA GLU A 77 14.87 0.84 -19.80
C GLU A 77 15.17 2.29 -19.34
N VAL A 78 16.08 2.45 -18.38
CA VAL A 78 16.28 3.74 -17.70
C VAL A 78 17.40 4.54 -18.31
N ASP A 79 17.13 5.80 -18.60
CA ASP A 79 18.13 6.73 -19.17
C ASP A 79 19.27 6.98 -18.16
N SER A 80 20.43 6.37 -18.42
CA SER A 80 21.64 6.46 -17.60
C SER A 80 22.24 7.87 -17.54
N TYR A 81 21.91 8.75 -18.48
CA TYR A 81 22.28 10.17 -18.44
C TYR A 81 21.59 10.91 -17.28
N HIS A 82 20.34 10.52 -17.00
CA HIS A 82 19.53 11.16 -15.97
C HIS A 82 19.53 10.43 -14.62
N TYR A 83 19.67 9.10 -14.64
CA TYR A 83 19.58 8.26 -13.44
C TYR A 83 20.86 7.49 -13.17
N GLN A 84 21.26 7.47 -11.91
CA GLN A 84 22.24 6.50 -11.40
C GLN A 84 21.50 5.31 -10.80
N ILE A 85 21.77 4.11 -11.33
CA ILE A 85 21.10 2.88 -10.93
C ILE A 85 21.93 2.16 -9.87
N PHE A 86 21.28 1.69 -8.81
CA PHE A 86 21.87 0.89 -7.74
C PHE A 86 21.09 -0.40 -7.52
N ASN A 87 21.80 -1.48 -7.21
CA ASN A 87 21.18 -2.67 -6.65
C ASN A 87 21.10 -2.53 -5.11
N TYR A 88 20.00 -2.94 -4.49
CA TYR A 88 19.82 -2.92 -3.03
C TYR A 88 20.87 -3.75 -2.27
N LYS A 89 21.47 -4.79 -2.91
CA LYS A 89 22.56 -5.58 -2.30
C LYS A 89 23.84 -4.77 -2.15
N ASP A 90 24.11 -3.87 -3.10
CA ASP A 90 25.35 -3.11 -3.13
C ASP A 90 25.23 -1.82 -2.31
N LYS A 91 24.03 -1.23 -2.28
CA LYS A 91 23.77 0.03 -1.61
C LYS A 91 22.32 0.18 -1.24
N SER A 92 22.03 0.53 0.00
CA SER A 92 20.67 0.87 0.42
C SER A 92 20.32 2.34 0.16
N VAL A 93 19.01 2.63 0.13
CA VAL A 93 18.49 4.02 0.11
C VAL A 93 19.08 4.81 1.28
N LEU A 94 19.14 4.22 2.46
CA LEU A 94 19.69 4.86 3.65
C LEU A 94 21.18 5.21 3.50
N ASP A 95 22.00 4.31 2.94
CA ASP A 95 23.43 4.56 2.71
C ASP A 95 23.64 5.74 1.76
N LEU A 96 22.83 5.82 0.70
CA LEU A 96 22.86 6.97 -0.19
C LEU A 96 22.51 8.26 0.55
N LEU A 97 21.35 8.27 1.22
CA LEU A 97 20.86 9.47 1.92
C LEU A 97 21.83 9.93 3.01
N SER A 98 22.42 9.01 3.78
CA SER A 98 23.44 9.35 4.79
C SER A 98 24.68 10.01 4.20
N LYS A 99 25.00 9.70 2.94
CA LYS A 99 26.17 10.27 2.24
C LYS A 99 25.89 11.64 1.61
N ILE A 100 24.66 11.83 1.06
CA ILE A 100 24.36 13.03 0.25
C ILE A 100 23.62 14.12 1.03
N MET A 101 22.84 13.76 2.09
CA MET A 101 22.11 14.74 2.90
C MET A 101 23.03 15.44 3.87
N LYS A 102 22.84 16.75 4.00
CA LYS A 102 23.59 17.62 4.94
C LYS A 102 22.65 18.08 6.04
N LYS A 103 23.23 18.66 7.10
CA LYS A 103 22.44 19.33 8.15
C LYS A 103 21.47 20.34 7.52
N GLN A 104 20.25 20.41 8.09
CA GLN A 104 19.15 21.27 7.64
C GLN A 104 18.50 20.86 6.32
N ASN A 105 19.00 19.85 5.60
CA ASN A 105 18.31 19.35 4.42
C ASN A 105 16.93 18.77 4.77
N VAL A 106 16.04 18.83 3.79
CA VAL A 106 14.65 18.36 3.90
C VAL A 106 14.40 17.23 2.91
N ILE A 107 13.98 16.08 3.42
CA ILE A 107 13.52 14.94 2.62
C ILE A 107 12.00 14.97 2.59
N GLY A 108 11.42 15.08 1.40
CA GLY A 108 9.98 15.00 1.17
C GLY A 108 9.54 13.61 0.73
N PHE A 109 8.32 13.22 1.09
CA PHE A 109 7.71 11.96 0.68
C PHE A 109 6.19 12.06 0.69
N ASP A 110 5.49 11.14 -0.01
CA ASP A 110 4.04 11.02 0.09
C ASP A 110 3.66 10.18 1.32
N GLY A 111 3.05 10.83 2.31
CA GLY A 111 2.67 10.19 3.58
C GLY A 111 1.55 9.16 3.46
N ASN A 112 0.78 9.14 2.36
CA ASN A 112 -0.24 8.12 2.11
C ASN A 112 0.35 6.82 1.56
N ILE A 113 1.55 6.89 0.95
CA ILE A 113 2.23 5.76 0.30
C ILE A 113 3.33 5.20 1.19
N GLU A 114 4.18 6.08 1.75
CA GLU A 114 5.27 5.65 2.60
C GLU A 114 4.79 5.12 3.95
N LYS A 115 5.44 4.04 4.41
CA LYS A 115 5.08 3.38 5.66
C LYS A 115 5.70 4.10 6.86
N PHE A 116 4.90 4.29 7.91
CA PHE A 116 5.35 4.99 9.13
C PHE A 116 6.66 4.41 9.67
N LYS A 117 6.77 3.09 9.78
CA LYS A 117 7.97 2.43 10.32
C LYS A 117 9.21 2.62 9.44
N LYS A 118 9.06 2.68 8.11
CA LYS A 118 10.17 2.99 7.20
C LYS A 118 10.70 4.40 7.46
N ILE A 119 9.80 5.38 7.57
CA ILE A 119 10.17 6.78 7.83
C ILE A 119 10.74 6.96 9.24
N GLU A 120 10.17 6.30 10.25
CA GLU A 120 10.69 6.32 11.63
C GLU A 120 12.13 5.80 11.70
N ILE A 121 12.43 4.69 11.03
CA ILE A 121 13.79 4.13 10.95
C ILE A 121 14.72 5.09 10.21
N LEU A 122 14.27 5.66 9.10
CA LEU A 122 15.04 6.61 8.31
C LEU A 122 15.39 7.85 9.15
N GLN A 123 14.42 8.45 9.84
CA GLN A 123 14.63 9.60 10.72
C GLN A 123 15.62 9.28 11.86
N LYS A 124 15.47 8.11 12.49
CA LYS A 124 16.37 7.67 13.56
C LYS A 124 17.84 7.54 13.08
N LYS A 125 18.03 7.04 11.87
CA LYS A 125 19.36 6.80 11.30
C LYS A 125 20.02 8.07 10.76
N LEU A 126 19.26 8.95 10.14
CA LEU A 126 19.78 10.22 9.61
C LEU A 126 19.97 11.30 10.69
N GLY A 127 19.39 11.11 11.88
CA GLY A 127 19.47 12.06 12.97
C GLY A 127 18.48 13.22 12.87
N LYS A 128 18.46 14.10 13.89
CA LYS A 128 17.49 15.20 13.99
C LYS A 128 17.82 16.42 13.12
N ASP A 129 19.05 16.52 12.65
CA ASP A 129 19.53 17.64 11.83
C ASP A 129 18.97 17.59 10.39
N ILE A 130 18.50 16.42 9.94
CA ILE A 130 17.85 16.23 8.64
C ILE A 130 16.33 16.11 8.90
N LYS A 131 15.56 17.00 8.26
CA LYS A 131 14.09 16.97 8.39
C LYS A 131 13.51 16.01 7.36
N ILE A 132 12.59 15.15 7.81
CA ILE A 132 11.82 14.25 6.93
C ILE A 132 10.35 14.62 7.09
N LYS A 133 9.70 15.12 6.03
CA LYS A 133 8.32 15.61 6.10
C LYS A 133 7.44 15.07 4.97
N PRO A 134 6.17 14.74 5.25
CA PRO A 134 5.21 14.43 4.20
C PRO A 134 4.91 15.67 3.36
N VAL A 135 4.52 15.44 2.10
CA VAL A 135 3.93 16.46 1.24
C VAL A 135 2.41 16.33 1.22
N ASP A 136 1.71 17.45 1.07
CA ASP A 136 0.23 17.47 1.04
C ASP A 136 -0.34 16.74 -0.18
N SER A 137 0.36 16.81 -1.31
CA SER A 137 0.00 16.13 -2.54
C SER A 137 1.22 15.48 -3.18
N ASN A 138 1.04 14.30 -3.76
CA ASN A 138 2.11 13.60 -4.46
C ASN A 138 2.63 14.45 -5.62
N LEU A 139 3.93 14.74 -5.64
CA LEU A 139 4.51 15.66 -6.63
C LEU A 139 4.43 15.10 -8.07
N ILE A 140 4.43 13.77 -8.23
CA ILE A 140 4.22 13.13 -9.54
C ILE A 140 2.80 13.40 -10.03
N ASP A 141 1.80 13.24 -9.16
CA ASP A 141 0.39 13.40 -9.50
C ASP A 141 0.08 14.82 -10.01
N LEU A 142 0.77 15.84 -9.47
CA LEU A 142 0.62 17.23 -9.89
C LEU A 142 1.10 17.51 -11.33
N ILE A 143 2.01 16.71 -11.85
CA ILE A 143 2.61 16.94 -13.19
C ILE A 143 2.26 15.87 -14.22
N TRP A 144 1.66 14.76 -13.78
CA TRP A 144 1.25 13.65 -14.64
C TRP A 144 -0.09 13.94 -15.32
N LYS A 145 -0.08 14.78 -16.37
CA LYS A 145 -1.32 15.25 -17.03
C LYS A 145 -2.21 14.13 -17.57
N ASN A 146 -1.61 13.10 -18.19
CA ASN A 146 -2.34 11.98 -18.81
C ASN A 146 -2.35 10.76 -17.86
N ARG A 147 -2.48 11.00 -16.56
CA ARG A 147 -2.56 9.92 -15.58
C ARG A 147 -3.79 9.06 -15.85
N PRO A 148 -3.64 7.74 -15.91
CA PRO A 148 -4.77 6.84 -16.07
C PRO A 148 -5.85 7.05 -15.00
N LYS A 149 -7.10 6.83 -15.35
CA LYS A 149 -8.20 6.89 -14.38
C LYS A 149 -8.19 5.66 -13.48
N LYS A 150 -8.68 5.82 -12.26
CA LYS A 150 -8.94 4.67 -11.38
C LYS A 150 -10.02 3.79 -12.00
N LEU A 151 -9.75 2.49 -12.06
CA LEU A 151 -10.78 1.49 -12.38
C LEU A 151 -11.59 1.26 -11.11
N ILE A 152 -12.90 1.40 -11.21
CA ILE A 152 -13.85 1.09 -10.13
C ILE A 152 -14.86 0.12 -10.73
N SER A 153 -14.71 -1.15 -10.40
CA SER A 153 -15.57 -2.23 -10.88
C SER A 153 -16.69 -2.53 -9.89
N SER A 154 -17.75 -3.20 -10.33
CA SER A 154 -18.81 -3.61 -9.40
C SER A 154 -18.31 -4.70 -8.45
N PRO A 155 -18.42 -4.50 -7.12
CA PRO A 155 -18.04 -5.51 -6.15
C PRO A 155 -19.03 -6.68 -6.15
N PHE A 156 -18.54 -7.87 -5.82
CA PHE A 156 -19.35 -9.06 -5.66
C PHE A 156 -18.97 -9.83 -4.40
N LYS A 157 -19.94 -10.56 -3.82
CA LYS A 157 -19.71 -11.47 -2.70
C LYS A 157 -19.14 -12.77 -3.24
N LEU A 158 -18.04 -13.24 -2.65
CA LEU A 158 -17.51 -14.55 -2.99
C LEU A 158 -18.46 -15.62 -2.44
N PRO A 159 -18.95 -16.59 -3.26
CA PRO A 159 -19.84 -17.65 -2.80
C PRO A 159 -19.17 -18.55 -1.75
N PHE A 160 -19.96 -19.14 -0.83
CA PHE A 160 -19.46 -19.92 0.29
C PHE A 160 -18.58 -21.12 -0.14
N ASN A 161 -18.91 -21.76 -1.23
CA ASN A 161 -18.15 -22.88 -1.79
C ASN A 161 -16.74 -22.53 -2.28
N PHE A 162 -16.36 -21.25 -2.27
CA PHE A 162 -14.99 -20.79 -2.59
C PHE A 162 -14.21 -20.31 -1.37
N HIS A 163 -14.87 -19.88 -0.29
CA HIS A 163 -14.17 -19.38 0.89
C HIS A 163 -14.34 -20.23 2.15
N GLY A 164 -15.39 -21.05 2.25
CA GLY A 164 -15.58 -22.07 3.32
C GLY A 164 -15.73 -21.54 4.75
N GLU A 165 -15.60 -20.24 5.01
CA GLU A 165 -15.76 -19.64 6.32
C GLU A 165 -16.52 -18.30 6.23
N ASP A 166 -17.61 -18.17 6.98
CA ASP A 166 -18.42 -16.94 6.99
C ASP A 166 -17.64 -15.74 7.55
N LYS A 167 -17.86 -14.55 6.95
CA LYS A 167 -17.22 -13.31 7.37
C LYS A 167 -17.49 -12.96 8.84
N LEU A 168 -18.67 -13.30 9.38
CA LEU A 168 -18.99 -13.10 10.79
C LEU A 168 -18.01 -13.84 11.71
N VAL A 169 -17.63 -15.08 11.34
CA VAL A 169 -16.65 -15.86 12.11
C VAL A 169 -15.27 -15.21 12.04
N LYS A 170 -14.84 -14.79 10.86
CA LYS A 170 -13.57 -14.09 10.66
C LYS A 170 -13.50 -12.79 11.46
N ILE A 171 -14.54 -11.95 11.36
CA ILE A 171 -14.63 -10.67 12.10
C ILE A 171 -14.57 -10.91 13.62
N LYS A 172 -15.27 -11.92 14.14
CA LYS A 172 -15.20 -12.28 15.57
C LYS A 172 -13.77 -12.61 16.02
N LYS A 173 -12.95 -13.25 15.16
CA LYS A 173 -11.53 -13.51 15.46
C LYS A 173 -10.74 -12.21 15.61
N ILE A 174 -10.99 -11.22 14.73
CA ILE A 174 -10.32 -9.91 14.80
C ILE A 174 -10.77 -9.14 16.06
N ILE A 175 -12.06 -9.11 16.35
CA ILE A 175 -12.58 -8.45 17.57
C ILE A 175 -11.98 -9.09 18.83
N ARG A 176 -11.87 -10.43 18.87
CA ARG A 176 -11.19 -11.14 19.97
C ARG A 176 -9.73 -10.69 20.06
N HIS A 177 -9.00 -10.60 18.95
CA HIS A 177 -7.63 -10.13 18.93
C HIS A 177 -7.48 -8.70 19.46
N ILE A 178 -8.37 -7.77 19.09
CA ILE A 178 -8.42 -6.41 19.62
C ILE A 178 -8.56 -6.44 21.15
N LYS A 179 -9.57 -7.17 21.65
CA LYS A 179 -9.85 -7.28 23.09
C LYS A 179 -8.73 -7.95 23.90
N THR A 180 -8.15 -9.02 23.38
CA THR A 180 -7.01 -9.72 24.01
C THR A 180 -5.79 -8.79 24.13
N ASN A 181 -5.59 -7.89 23.17
CA ASN A 181 -4.53 -6.89 23.25
C ASN A 181 -4.94 -5.65 24.06
N LYS A 182 -6.13 -5.61 24.65
CA LYS A 182 -6.68 -4.46 25.40
C LYS A 182 -6.62 -3.16 24.58
N ARG A 183 -7.14 -3.23 23.33
CA ARG A 183 -7.20 -2.11 22.39
C ARG A 183 -8.63 -1.90 21.91
N ASP A 184 -8.84 -0.73 21.28
CA ASP A 184 -10.18 -0.30 20.88
C ASP A 184 -10.47 -0.62 19.43
N ALA A 185 -9.48 -0.54 18.56
CA ALA A 185 -9.66 -0.77 17.13
C ALA A 185 -8.45 -1.45 16.46
N TYR A 186 -8.68 -2.00 15.26
CA TYR A 186 -7.68 -2.56 14.35
C TYR A 186 -7.81 -1.92 12.98
N ILE A 187 -6.68 -1.54 12.37
CA ILE A 187 -6.62 -0.96 11.03
C ILE A 187 -6.03 -1.95 10.04
N SER A 188 -6.66 -2.10 8.89
CA SER A 188 -6.15 -2.80 7.72
C SER A 188 -6.24 -1.90 6.49
N THR A 189 -5.11 -1.76 5.78
CA THR A 189 -5.04 -1.02 4.51
C THR A 189 -4.64 -1.92 3.34
N SER A 190 -4.45 -3.22 3.58
CA SER A 190 -4.14 -4.22 2.58
C SER A 190 -5.42 -4.74 1.94
N CYS A 191 -5.58 -4.53 0.63
CA CYS A 191 -6.78 -4.89 -0.12
C CYS A 191 -7.08 -6.40 -0.08
N ASP A 192 -6.07 -7.25 -0.17
CA ASP A 192 -6.21 -8.70 -0.13
C ASP A 192 -6.68 -9.20 1.24
N SER A 193 -6.18 -8.61 2.32
CA SER A 193 -6.61 -8.88 3.69
C SER A 193 -8.08 -8.48 3.91
N ILE A 194 -8.49 -7.31 3.40
CA ILE A 194 -9.88 -6.83 3.46
C ILE A 194 -10.79 -7.72 2.65
N CYS A 195 -10.40 -8.08 1.43
CA CYS A 195 -11.14 -8.99 0.56
C CYS A 195 -11.35 -10.37 1.19
N TRP A 196 -10.33 -10.91 1.85
CA TRP A 196 -10.43 -12.20 2.55
C TRP A 196 -11.33 -12.09 3.79
N LEU A 197 -11.16 -11.04 4.60
CA LEU A 197 -11.90 -10.86 5.86
C LEU A 197 -13.40 -10.73 5.63
N PHE A 198 -13.79 -9.91 4.65
CA PHE A 198 -15.20 -9.58 4.37
C PHE A 198 -15.84 -10.45 3.29
N ASN A 199 -15.12 -11.42 2.72
CA ASN A 199 -15.59 -12.28 1.62
C ASN A 199 -16.13 -11.48 0.41
N ILE A 200 -15.47 -10.35 0.11
CA ILE A 200 -15.83 -9.44 -0.98
C ILE A 200 -14.72 -9.40 -2.02
N ARG A 201 -15.09 -9.25 -3.27
CA ARG A 201 -14.17 -9.12 -4.39
C ARG A 201 -14.63 -8.00 -5.31
N ALA A 202 -13.70 -7.49 -6.11
CA ALA A 202 -13.95 -6.59 -7.23
C ALA A 202 -12.83 -6.80 -8.28
N GLN A 203 -12.94 -6.18 -9.42
CA GLN A 203 -11.92 -6.22 -10.48
C GLN A 203 -11.26 -4.85 -10.65
N ASP A 204 -10.89 -4.21 -9.53
CA ASP A 204 -10.23 -2.90 -9.54
C ASP A 204 -8.74 -3.00 -9.93
N LEU A 205 -8.17 -4.22 -9.85
CA LEU A 205 -6.84 -4.59 -10.35
C LEU A 205 -6.96 -5.60 -11.49
N GLU A 206 -6.13 -5.45 -12.50
CA GLU A 206 -6.22 -6.21 -13.76
C GLU A 206 -6.10 -7.72 -13.56
N TYR A 207 -5.18 -8.18 -12.71
CA TYR A 207 -4.89 -9.61 -12.51
C TYR A 207 -5.23 -10.12 -11.10
N SER A 208 -5.91 -9.31 -10.30
CA SER A 208 -6.26 -9.65 -8.92
C SER A 208 -7.68 -9.21 -8.60
N PRO A 209 -8.55 -10.12 -8.14
CA PRO A 209 -9.95 -9.77 -7.87
C PRO A 209 -10.10 -9.01 -6.55
N LEU A 210 -9.46 -7.85 -6.44
CA LEU A 210 -9.41 -7.05 -5.24
C LEU A 210 -10.25 -5.78 -5.36
N ILE A 211 -10.89 -5.40 -4.24
CA ILE A 211 -11.49 -4.10 -4.04
C ILE A 211 -10.44 -3.13 -3.48
N MET A 212 -10.35 -1.94 -4.03
CA MET A 212 -9.49 -0.89 -3.49
C MET A 212 -10.16 -0.26 -2.26
N ALA A 213 -9.74 -0.71 -1.07
CA ALA A 213 -10.37 -0.32 0.18
C ALA A 213 -9.39 -0.25 1.34
N LYS A 214 -9.77 0.53 2.36
CA LYS A 214 -9.19 0.53 3.71
C LYS A 214 -10.25 0.11 4.71
N SER A 215 -9.87 -0.39 5.87
CA SER A 215 -10.83 -0.84 6.89
C SER A 215 -10.36 -0.49 8.29
N ILE A 216 -11.33 -0.13 9.15
CA ILE A 216 -11.15 0.04 10.60
C ILE A 216 -12.20 -0.82 11.29
N ILE A 217 -11.76 -1.71 12.17
CA ILE A 217 -12.61 -2.62 12.92
C ILE A 217 -12.55 -2.21 14.39
N HIS A 218 -13.69 -1.86 14.96
CA HIS A 218 -13.82 -1.52 16.37
C HIS A 218 -14.07 -2.77 17.23
N GLY A 219 -13.58 -2.75 18.46
CA GLY A 219 -13.77 -3.81 19.41
C GLY A 219 -15.23 -3.98 19.88
N ASP A 220 -16.10 -3.01 19.64
CA ASP A 220 -17.54 -3.04 19.90
C ASP A 220 -18.33 -3.81 18.83
N GLY A 221 -17.75 -4.04 17.65
CA GLY A 221 -18.34 -4.76 16.52
C GLY A 221 -18.66 -3.91 15.30
N ASN A 222 -18.45 -2.60 15.33
CA ASN A 222 -18.58 -1.77 14.15
C ASN A 222 -17.36 -1.96 13.23
N CYS A 223 -17.60 -2.37 11.99
CA CYS A 223 -16.57 -2.60 10.98
C CYS A 223 -16.76 -1.60 9.84
N PHE A 224 -15.81 -0.70 9.65
CA PHE A 224 -15.87 0.31 8.60
C PHE A 224 -15.02 -0.13 7.41
N ILE A 225 -15.59 -0.04 6.21
CA ILE A 225 -14.89 -0.25 4.94
C ILE A 225 -14.99 1.05 4.15
N PHE A 226 -13.82 1.61 3.83
CA PHE A 226 -13.68 2.86 3.07
C PHE A 226 -13.26 2.53 1.65
N SER A 227 -14.11 2.87 0.69
CA SER A 227 -13.90 2.57 -0.73
C SER A 227 -14.65 3.55 -1.62
N ASP A 228 -14.18 3.73 -2.86
CA ASP A 228 -14.88 4.55 -3.88
C ASP A 228 -16.06 3.79 -4.54
N GLN A 229 -16.34 2.56 -4.10
CA GLN A 229 -17.45 1.73 -4.59
C GLN A 229 -18.81 2.27 -4.18
N LYS A 230 -19.66 2.56 -5.16
CA LYS A 230 -20.99 3.18 -4.93
C LYS A 230 -22.10 2.17 -4.64
N THR A 231 -21.91 0.90 -4.97
CA THR A 231 -22.95 -0.15 -4.88
C THR A 231 -22.96 -0.90 -3.57
N LEU A 232 -21.96 -0.68 -2.72
CA LEU A 232 -21.86 -1.31 -1.40
C LEU A 232 -22.89 -0.71 -0.45
N LYS A 233 -23.61 -1.59 0.28
CA LYS A 233 -24.63 -1.21 1.26
C LYS A 233 -24.24 -1.73 2.63
N ASN A 234 -24.55 -0.96 3.67
CA ASN A 234 -24.36 -1.36 5.06
C ASN A 234 -25.05 -2.71 5.36
N GLU A 235 -24.38 -3.54 6.15
CA GLU A 235 -24.86 -4.86 6.51
C GLU A 235 -24.90 -5.01 8.04
N THR A 236 -25.98 -5.54 8.56
CA THR A 236 -26.08 -5.98 9.96
C THR A 236 -25.96 -7.49 9.99
N LEU A 237 -24.83 -8.01 10.50
CA LEU A 237 -24.55 -9.45 10.54
C LEU A 237 -25.24 -10.10 11.75
N ASN A 238 -25.33 -9.37 12.85
CA ASN A 238 -26.11 -9.76 14.05
C ASN A 238 -26.35 -8.50 14.91
N HIS A 239 -26.91 -8.67 16.12
CA HIS A 239 -27.24 -7.55 17.02
C HIS A 239 -26.04 -6.70 17.47
N LYS A 240 -24.80 -7.18 17.29
CA LYS A 240 -23.56 -6.47 17.71
C LYS A 240 -22.63 -6.10 16.55
N ILE A 241 -22.62 -6.86 15.46
CA ILE A 241 -21.63 -6.69 14.38
C ILE A 241 -22.29 -6.09 13.15
N LYS A 242 -21.79 -4.94 12.74
CA LYS A 242 -22.27 -4.18 11.58
C LYS A 242 -21.10 -3.89 10.64
N ILE A 243 -21.33 -3.96 9.35
CA ILE A 243 -20.41 -3.47 8.32
C ILE A 243 -20.97 -2.18 7.78
N ILE A 244 -20.16 -1.12 7.85
CA ILE A 244 -20.54 0.23 7.48
C ILE A 244 -19.60 0.66 6.33
N TYR A 245 -20.19 0.94 5.17
CA TYR A 245 -19.43 1.42 4.01
C TYR A 245 -19.42 2.94 3.99
N LYS A 246 -18.23 3.52 3.81
CA LYS A 246 -18.01 4.96 3.68
C LYS A 246 -17.14 5.25 2.45
N PRO A 247 -17.23 6.44 1.85
CA PRO A 247 -16.30 6.87 0.81
C PRO A 247 -14.84 6.82 1.28
N LEU A 248 -13.92 6.53 0.37
CA LEU A 248 -12.50 6.36 0.70
C LEU A 248 -11.90 7.58 1.43
N HIS A 249 -12.27 8.79 1.02
CA HIS A 249 -11.79 10.04 1.63
C HIS A 249 -12.25 10.25 3.08
N HIS A 250 -13.23 9.48 3.57
CA HIS A 250 -13.66 9.50 4.97
C HIS A 250 -12.72 8.69 5.89
N PHE A 251 -11.74 7.99 5.34
CA PHE A 251 -10.83 7.18 6.17
C PHE A 251 -10.06 8.01 7.19
N ASP A 252 -9.48 9.13 6.78
CA ASP A 252 -8.73 10.00 7.69
C ASP A 252 -9.66 10.81 8.62
N LEU A 253 -10.85 11.17 8.14
CA LEU A 253 -11.88 11.84 8.94
C LEU A 253 -12.40 10.97 10.08
N HIS A 254 -12.41 9.64 9.90
CA HIS A 254 -12.87 8.68 10.89
C HIS A 254 -12.13 8.80 12.23
N PHE A 255 -10.83 9.06 12.22
CA PHE A 255 -10.07 9.18 13.46
C PHE A 255 -10.59 10.32 14.33
N ASN A 256 -10.88 11.46 13.75
CA ASN A 256 -11.43 12.60 14.48
C ASN A 256 -12.91 12.38 14.88
N GLU A 257 -13.72 11.72 14.05
CA GLU A 257 -15.12 11.37 14.32
C GLU A 257 -15.24 10.49 15.59
N TYR A 258 -14.29 9.57 15.79
CA TYR A 258 -14.32 8.59 16.89
C TYR A 258 -13.29 8.87 18.00
N LYS A 259 -12.66 10.05 18.03
CA LYS A 259 -11.59 10.40 18.98
C LYS A 259 -11.96 10.24 20.46
N ASP A 260 -13.24 10.39 20.82
CA ASP A 260 -13.70 10.29 22.21
C ASP A 260 -13.97 8.85 22.66
N SER A 261 -14.26 7.95 21.72
CA SER A 261 -14.57 6.54 21.98
C SER A 261 -13.43 5.57 21.68
N ILE A 262 -12.53 5.91 20.74
CA ILE A 262 -11.41 5.05 20.31
C ILE A 262 -10.09 5.74 20.68
N ARG A 263 -9.41 5.19 21.68
CA ARG A 263 -8.16 5.74 22.22
C ARG A 263 -6.91 4.96 21.84
N SER A 264 -7.07 3.77 21.25
CA SER A 264 -5.95 2.91 20.90
C SER A 264 -6.22 2.07 19.67
N TYR A 265 -5.22 1.99 18.78
CA TYR A 265 -5.29 1.28 17.50
C TYR A 265 -4.18 0.24 17.38
N LEU A 266 -4.54 -0.96 16.92
CA LEU A 266 -3.60 -1.95 16.43
C LEU A 266 -3.33 -1.71 14.95
N CYS A 267 -2.07 -1.66 14.58
CA CYS A 267 -1.61 -1.42 13.22
C CYS A 267 -0.55 -2.43 12.79
N ALA A 268 -0.57 -2.86 11.54
CA ALA A 268 0.50 -3.65 10.98
C ALA A 268 1.66 -2.73 10.49
N PRO A 269 2.93 -2.97 10.91
CA PRO A 269 4.04 -2.07 10.58
C PRO A 269 4.30 -1.94 9.07
N LYS A 270 4.06 -3.04 8.32
CA LYS A 270 4.30 -3.09 6.88
C LYS A 270 3.22 -2.41 6.04
N ASP A 271 2.00 -2.28 6.58
CA ASP A 271 0.84 -1.79 5.82
C ASP A 271 0.47 -0.35 6.19
N SER A 272 0.76 0.08 7.43
CA SER A 272 0.30 1.37 7.94
C SER A 272 1.06 2.54 7.32
N SER A 273 0.34 3.39 6.56
CA SER A 273 0.90 4.60 5.97
C SER A 273 1.30 5.61 7.04
N PHE A 274 2.24 6.50 6.70
CA PHE A 274 2.70 7.54 7.60
C PHE A 274 1.54 8.45 8.05
N ASN A 275 0.73 8.93 7.10
CA ASN A 275 -0.38 9.83 7.40
C ASN A 275 -1.41 9.19 8.33
N ALA A 276 -1.82 7.92 8.08
CA ALA A 276 -2.78 7.24 8.95
C ALA A 276 -2.29 7.16 10.40
N VAL A 277 -1.01 6.85 10.61
CA VAL A 277 -0.42 6.80 11.95
C VAL A 277 -0.32 8.19 12.58
N MET A 278 0.01 9.21 11.80
CA MET A 278 0.07 10.59 12.30
C MET A 278 -1.31 11.10 12.68
N SER A 279 -2.34 10.88 11.86
CA SER A 279 -3.73 11.28 12.19
C SER A 279 -4.21 10.66 13.51
N ILE A 280 -3.84 9.40 13.79
CA ILE A 280 -4.15 8.76 15.08
C ILE A 280 -3.42 9.46 16.23
N LYS A 281 -2.14 9.79 16.04
CA LYS A 281 -1.34 10.46 17.09
C LYS A 281 -1.82 11.89 17.35
N GLU A 282 -2.24 12.60 16.31
CA GLU A 282 -2.75 13.98 16.41
C GLU A 282 -4.03 14.10 17.24
N ILE A 283 -4.87 13.08 17.22
CA ILE A 283 -6.05 13.03 18.11
C ILE A 283 -5.73 12.53 19.52
N GLY A 284 -4.45 12.33 19.85
CA GLY A 284 -3.98 11.84 21.18
C GLY A 284 -4.19 10.35 21.40
N ALA A 285 -4.55 9.57 20.37
CA ALA A 285 -4.71 8.13 20.50
C ALA A 285 -3.38 7.37 20.39
N THR A 286 -3.32 6.18 20.98
CA THR A 286 -2.12 5.34 20.99
C THR A 286 -2.10 4.38 19.81
N VAL A 287 -0.95 4.27 19.13
CA VAL A 287 -0.72 3.27 18.07
C VAL A 287 0.18 2.17 18.58
N ILE A 288 -0.28 0.92 18.46
CA ILE A 288 0.48 -0.27 18.80
C ILE A 288 0.71 -1.08 17.52
N PHE A 289 1.99 -1.31 17.21
CA PHE A 289 2.36 -2.12 16.06
C PHE A 289 2.44 -3.60 16.45
N LYS A 290 1.69 -4.42 15.70
CA LYS A 290 1.67 -5.89 15.78
C LYS A 290 1.69 -6.49 14.38
N ASP A 291 2.09 -7.74 14.26
CA ASP A 291 1.95 -8.46 13.00
C ASP A 291 0.50 -8.45 12.52
N ASN A 292 0.32 -8.45 11.20
CA ASN A 292 -1.02 -8.46 10.60
C ASN A 292 -1.74 -9.77 10.94
N ILE A 293 -2.67 -9.71 11.88
CA ILE A 293 -3.45 -10.88 12.31
C ILE A 293 -4.26 -11.48 11.16
N ILE A 294 -4.72 -10.66 10.21
CA ILE A 294 -5.49 -11.14 9.07
C ILE A 294 -4.60 -12.01 8.17
N ASP A 295 -3.35 -11.62 7.95
CA ASP A 295 -2.39 -12.41 7.16
C ASP A 295 -2.10 -13.76 7.83
N ILE A 296 -1.95 -13.78 9.16
CA ILE A 296 -1.75 -15.00 9.93
C ILE A 296 -2.95 -15.93 9.79
N LEU A 297 -4.18 -15.40 9.88
CA LEU A 297 -5.41 -16.19 9.73
C LEU A 297 -5.59 -16.68 8.29
N LYS A 298 -5.33 -15.83 7.30
CA LYS A 298 -5.42 -16.12 5.86
C LYS A 298 -4.36 -17.16 5.43
N ALA A 299 -3.20 -17.16 6.07
CA ALA A 299 -2.14 -18.14 5.79
C ALA A 299 -2.56 -19.58 6.09
N LYS A 300 -3.44 -19.78 7.08
CA LYS A 300 -4.00 -21.11 7.42
C LYS A 300 -5.25 -21.36 6.58
N LYS A 301 -5.10 -22.16 5.52
CA LYS A 301 -6.22 -22.48 4.61
C LYS A 301 -7.18 -23.45 5.29
N ASN A 302 -8.50 -23.23 5.11
CA ASN A 302 -9.51 -24.21 5.42
C ASN A 302 -9.64 -25.23 4.28
N ILE A 303 -10.38 -26.33 4.51
CA ILE A 303 -10.49 -27.43 3.52
C ILE A 303 -11.06 -26.97 2.17
N THR A 304 -11.97 -25.98 2.16
CA THR A 304 -12.53 -25.42 0.93
C THR A 304 -11.46 -24.66 0.15
N GLU A 305 -10.66 -23.84 0.82
CA GLU A 305 -9.56 -23.08 0.22
C GLU A 305 -8.46 -24.02 -0.30
N GLU A 306 -8.12 -25.11 0.45
CA GLU A 306 -7.15 -26.13 0.02
C GLU A 306 -7.63 -26.84 -1.26
N ASN A 307 -8.88 -27.27 -1.28
CA ASN A 307 -9.46 -27.95 -2.45
C ASN A 307 -9.52 -27.00 -3.66
N GLY A 308 -9.86 -25.75 -3.43
CA GLY A 308 -9.83 -24.70 -4.46
C GLY A 308 -8.43 -24.53 -5.07
N MET A 309 -7.38 -24.49 -4.23
CA MET A 309 -5.99 -24.42 -4.69
C MET A 309 -5.58 -25.65 -5.50
N ARG A 310 -5.89 -26.87 -5.02
CA ARG A 310 -5.59 -28.12 -5.73
C ARG A 310 -6.25 -28.15 -7.11
N ASN A 311 -7.53 -27.80 -7.18
CA ASN A 311 -8.26 -27.74 -8.45
C ASN A 311 -7.71 -26.66 -9.40
N ALA A 312 -7.29 -25.49 -8.89
CA ALA A 312 -6.63 -24.47 -9.70
C ALA A 312 -5.31 -24.98 -10.28
N HIS A 313 -4.45 -25.59 -9.46
CA HIS A 313 -3.17 -26.14 -9.91
C HIS A 313 -3.31 -27.24 -10.97
N ILE A 314 -4.36 -28.08 -10.88
CA ILE A 314 -4.64 -29.09 -11.92
C ILE A 314 -4.96 -28.40 -13.26
N ARG A 315 -5.85 -27.40 -13.26
CA ARG A 315 -6.21 -26.65 -14.47
C ARG A 315 -5.02 -25.89 -15.07
N ASP A 316 -4.26 -25.20 -14.21
CA ASP A 316 -3.09 -24.42 -14.62
C ASP A 316 -1.98 -25.36 -15.13
N GLY A 317 -1.77 -26.51 -14.47
CA GLY A 317 -0.82 -27.53 -14.92
C GLY A 317 -1.16 -28.09 -16.30
N VAL A 318 -2.43 -28.33 -16.58
CA VAL A 318 -2.88 -28.76 -17.91
C VAL A 318 -2.63 -27.66 -18.96
N ALA A 319 -2.97 -26.40 -18.64
CA ALA A 319 -2.75 -25.28 -19.54
C ALA A 319 -1.25 -25.07 -19.85
N LEU A 320 -0.42 -25.11 -18.78
CA LEU A 320 1.03 -24.98 -18.93
C LEU A 320 1.64 -26.14 -19.76
N THR A 321 1.19 -27.38 -19.53
CA THR A 321 1.66 -28.55 -20.28
C THR A 321 1.32 -28.40 -21.77
N LYS A 322 0.09 -27.96 -22.10
CA LYS A 322 -0.31 -27.69 -23.49
C LYS A 322 0.53 -26.58 -24.13
N PHE A 323 0.82 -25.51 -23.36
CA PHE A 323 1.65 -24.40 -23.84
C PHE A 323 3.10 -24.85 -24.11
N ILE A 324 3.70 -25.64 -23.20
CA ILE A 324 5.05 -26.21 -23.41
C ILE A 324 5.07 -27.12 -24.63
N TYR A 325 4.05 -27.96 -24.80
CA TYR A 325 3.93 -28.83 -25.97
C TYR A 325 3.88 -28.00 -27.26
N TRP A 326 3.05 -26.95 -27.30
CA TRP A 326 2.93 -26.06 -28.45
C TRP A 326 4.23 -25.32 -28.79
N ILE A 327 5.01 -24.89 -27.81
CA ILE A 327 6.31 -24.24 -28.07
C ILE A 327 7.34 -25.21 -28.63
N LYS A 328 7.28 -26.48 -28.23
CA LYS A 328 8.28 -27.49 -28.62
C LYS A 328 8.00 -28.15 -29.99
N ASN A 329 6.78 -28.04 -30.48
CA ASN A 329 6.34 -28.57 -31.76
C ASN A 329 5.78 -27.48 -32.68
#